data_20dec8b00a6d08023cf930717c3dc9af
#
_entry.id   20dec8b00a6d08023cf930717c3dc9af
#
_cell.length_a   1.000
_cell.length_b   1.000
_cell.length_c   1.000
_cell.angle_alpha   90.00
_cell.angle_beta   90.00
_cell.angle_gamma   90.00
#
_symmetry.space_group_name_H-M   'P 1'
#
loop_
_entity.id
_entity.type
_entity.pdbx_description
1 polymer ?
#
loop_
_entity_poly.entity_id
_entity_poly.type
_entity_poly.pdbx_seq_one_letter_code
_entity_poly.pdbx_strand_id
1 'polypeptide(L)'
;MKHYTKKVLAMLFLLLSINVYALSLSEDAIERGINETCSSYLNQIEESYKINGLNITFAHPNSPALLPSLHISSQKYNNGSSTFSATLTPDKEYCYISTILVTSVNNQTCNEISQIRLEANPELEFSSYSDGDFTIISPKDNSYQIILTSHGENGCTLSEASMMWPGR
;
A
#
# COMPACT_ATOMS: atom_id res chain seq x y z
N MET A 1 10.40 -42.78 36.69
CA MET A 1 11.07 -41.55 36.23
C MET A 1 10.92 -41.19 34.75
N LYS A 2 10.31 -42.02 33.89
CA LYS A 2 10.15 -41.72 32.42
C LYS A 2 8.93 -40.88 32.03
N HIS A 3 7.99 -40.61 32.92
CA HIS A 3 6.77 -39.85 32.60
C HIS A 3 6.84 -38.33 32.87
N TYR A 4 7.79 -37.87 33.66
CA TYR A 4 7.93 -36.43 34.00
C TYR A 4 8.62 -35.68 32.89
N THR A 5 9.57 -36.25 32.19
CA THR A 5 10.32 -35.59 31.09
C THR A 5 9.46 -35.24 29.88
N LYS A 6 8.43 -36.03 29.55
CA LYS A 6 7.53 -35.72 28.43
C LYS A 6 6.57 -34.57 28.70
N LYS A 7 6.15 -34.32 29.95
CA LYS A 7 5.27 -33.21 30.31
C LYS A 7 6.00 -31.88 30.37
N VAL A 8 7.26 -31.89 30.79
CA VAL A 8 8.11 -30.67 30.83
C VAL A 8 8.46 -30.19 29.41
N LEU A 9 8.72 -31.12 28.48
CA LEU A 9 9.01 -30.77 27.09
C LEU A 9 7.79 -30.21 26.36
N ALA A 10 6.59 -30.70 26.64
CA ALA A 10 5.35 -30.17 26.05
C ALA A 10 4.99 -28.79 26.61
N MET A 11 5.36 -28.49 27.87
CA MET A 11 5.10 -27.19 28.48
C MET A 11 6.09 -26.10 28.03
N LEU A 12 7.30 -26.50 27.61
CA LEU A 12 8.32 -25.57 27.06
C LEU A 12 7.98 -25.12 25.64
N PHE A 13 7.28 -25.95 24.85
CA PHE A 13 6.81 -25.59 23.49
C PHE A 13 5.62 -24.63 23.49
N LEU A 14 4.84 -24.57 24.57
CA LEU A 14 3.68 -23.66 24.68
C LEU A 14 4.06 -22.22 25.06
N LEU A 15 5.30 -21.98 25.48
CA LEU A 15 5.79 -20.65 25.86
C LEU A 15 6.50 -19.89 24.72
N LEU A 16 6.63 -20.51 23.55
CA LEU A 16 7.23 -19.91 22.36
C LEU A 16 6.15 -19.48 21.34
N SER A 17 4.98 -19.03 21.79
CA SER A 17 4.14 -18.19 20.95
C SER A 17 4.82 -16.83 20.81
N ILE A 18 5.86 -16.77 19.97
CA ILE A 18 6.42 -15.52 19.49
C ILE A 18 5.28 -14.86 18.72
N ASN A 19 4.67 -13.84 19.30
CA ASN A 19 3.84 -12.92 18.54
C ASN A 19 4.77 -12.24 17.52
N VAL A 20 4.88 -12.82 16.33
CA VAL A 20 5.50 -12.16 15.20
C VAL A 20 4.52 -11.05 14.80
N TYR A 21 4.69 -9.89 15.41
CA TYR A 21 4.07 -8.69 14.87
C TYR A 21 4.70 -8.46 13.51
N ALA A 22 3.89 -8.42 12.47
CA ALA A 22 4.38 -7.99 11.17
C ALA A 22 4.85 -6.54 11.33
N LEU A 23 6.09 -6.27 10.94
CA LEU A 23 6.64 -4.91 10.89
C LEU A 23 5.77 -4.05 9.96
N SER A 24 5.66 -2.77 10.25
CA SER A 24 5.14 -1.80 9.29
C SER A 24 6.04 -1.76 8.04
N LEU A 25 5.57 -1.17 6.94
CA LEU A 25 6.39 -1.03 5.73
C LEU A 25 7.64 -0.18 6.00
N SER A 26 7.48 0.89 6.78
CA SER A 26 8.57 1.79 7.14
C SER A 26 9.59 1.13 8.09
N GLU A 27 9.15 0.33 9.06
CA GLU A 27 10.02 -0.44 9.94
C GLU A 27 10.81 -1.50 9.17
N ASP A 28 10.18 -2.26 8.27
CA ASP A 28 10.85 -3.23 7.40
C ASP A 28 11.85 -2.54 6.46
N ALA A 29 11.53 -1.33 5.96
CA ALA A 29 12.45 -0.53 5.17
C ALA A 29 13.71 -0.13 5.96
N ILE A 30 13.55 0.31 7.20
CA ILE A 30 14.67 0.68 8.09
C ILE A 30 15.55 -0.55 8.39
N GLU A 31 14.95 -1.68 8.74
CA GLU A 31 15.69 -2.92 9.01
C GLU A 31 16.51 -3.39 7.80
N ARG A 32 16.02 -3.17 6.59
CA ARG A 32 16.73 -3.50 5.34
C ARG A 32 17.77 -2.47 4.93
N GLY A 33 17.94 -1.40 5.70
CA GLY A 33 18.92 -0.35 5.43
C GLY A 33 18.54 0.59 4.29
N ILE A 34 17.27 0.76 3.99
CA ILE A 34 16.79 1.78 3.06
C ILE A 34 17.15 3.17 3.59
N ASN A 35 17.41 4.12 2.68
CA ASN A 35 17.74 5.50 2.98
C ASN A 35 16.74 6.10 4.00
N GLU A 36 17.27 6.79 5.03
CA GLU A 36 16.47 7.31 6.14
C GLU A 36 15.41 8.33 5.67
N THR A 37 15.74 9.21 4.73
CA THR A 37 14.80 10.16 4.15
C THR A 37 13.65 9.42 3.45
N CYS A 38 13.97 8.39 2.66
CA CYS A 38 12.98 7.57 1.98
C CYS A 38 12.07 6.81 2.96
N SER A 39 12.65 6.21 4.01
CA SER A 39 11.89 5.50 5.03
C SER A 39 10.96 6.41 5.83
N SER A 40 11.39 7.66 6.10
CA SER A 40 10.55 8.68 6.76
C SER A 40 9.35 9.08 5.92
N TYR A 41 9.51 9.26 4.60
CA TYR A 41 8.38 9.52 3.71
C TYR A 41 7.44 8.32 3.60
N LEU A 42 7.98 7.10 3.56
CA LEU A 42 7.17 5.89 3.56
C LEU A 42 6.30 5.80 4.82
N ASN A 43 6.84 6.17 6.00
CA ASN A 43 6.08 6.21 7.25
C ASN A 43 4.90 7.20 7.16
N GLN A 44 5.11 8.40 6.63
CA GLN A 44 4.04 9.39 6.46
C GLN A 44 2.94 8.90 5.53
N ILE A 45 3.30 8.21 4.45
CA ILE A 45 2.35 7.61 3.51
C ILE A 45 1.58 6.47 4.20
N GLU A 46 2.27 5.60 4.91
CA GLU A 46 1.69 4.48 5.65
C GLU A 46 0.63 4.94 6.66
N GLU A 47 0.92 6.00 7.41
CA GLU A 47 -0.02 6.63 8.33
C GLU A 47 -1.22 7.26 7.60
N SER A 48 -0.96 7.99 6.51
CA SER A 48 -1.99 8.67 5.71
C SER A 48 -3.00 7.68 5.10
N TYR A 49 -2.51 6.61 4.49
CA TYR A 49 -3.34 5.57 3.87
C TYR A 49 -3.80 4.49 4.85
N LYS A 50 -3.39 4.55 6.12
CA LYS A 50 -3.68 3.54 7.16
C LYS A 50 -3.30 2.12 6.73
N ILE A 51 -2.10 2.01 6.17
CA ILE A 51 -1.58 0.74 5.67
C ILE A 51 -1.20 -0.14 6.85
N ASN A 52 -1.82 -1.31 6.98
CA ASN A 52 -1.60 -2.24 8.09
C ASN A 52 -1.71 -3.71 7.66
N GLY A 53 -1.39 -3.98 6.40
CA GLY A 53 -1.53 -5.29 5.79
C GLY A 53 -0.30 -6.19 5.91
N LEU A 54 -0.28 -7.23 5.07
CA LEU A 54 0.90 -8.07 4.88
C LEU A 54 1.92 -7.33 4.01
N ASN A 55 3.13 -7.16 4.51
CA ASN A 55 4.17 -6.33 3.92
C ASN A 55 5.26 -7.16 3.23
N ILE A 56 5.75 -6.65 2.11
CA ILE A 56 6.89 -7.21 1.36
C ILE A 56 7.76 -6.04 0.89
N THR A 57 9.07 -6.12 1.14
CA THR A 57 10.05 -5.15 0.67
C THR A 57 11.09 -5.82 -0.22
N PHE A 58 11.35 -5.21 -1.37
CA PHE A 58 12.44 -5.54 -2.27
C PHE A 58 13.48 -4.44 -2.23
N ALA A 59 14.71 -4.77 -1.85
CA ALA A 59 15.84 -3.86 -1.78
C ALA A 59 17.08 -4.51 -2.36
N HIS A 60 18.03 -3.70 -2.86
CA HIS A 60 19.30 -4.22 -3.37
C HIS A 60 20.15 -4.75 -2.20
N PRO A 61 20.65 -6.00 -2.25
CA PRO A 61 21.28 -6.66 -1.10
C PRO A 61 22.55 -5.97 -0.58
N ASN A 62 23.30 -5.29 -1.46
CA ASN A 62 24.59 -4.68 -1.11
C ASN A 62 24.55 -3.15 -1.07
N SER A 63 23.46 -2.52 -1.51
CA SER A 63 23.35 -1.05 -1.62
C SER A 63 21.91 -0.58 -1.43
N PRO A 64 21.21 -0.99 -0.36
CA PRO A 64 19.79 -0.68 -0.17
C PRO A 64 19.54 0.82 0.01
N ALA A 65 20.48 1.56 0.60
CA ALA A 65 20.34 3.00 0.84
C ALA A 65 20.57 3.85 -0.41
N LEU A 66 21.16 3.32 -1.48
CA LEU A 66 21.58 4.08 -2.66
C LEU A 66 20.76 3.75 -3.91
N LEU A 67 20.07 2.63 -3.94
CA LEU A 67 19.35 2.14 -5.10
C LEU A 67 17.84 2.09 -4.83
N PRO A 68 17.02 2.11 -5.90
CA PRO A 68 15.57 2.02 -5.75
C PRO A 68 15.13 0.77 -4.99
N SER A 69 14.06 0.95 -4.21
CA SER A 69 13.39 -0.14 -3.49
C SER A 69 11.90 -0.15 -3.81
N LEU A 70 11.29 -1.34 -3.71
CA LEU A 70 9.85 -1.54 -3.91
C LEU A 70 9.24 -2.09 -2.62
N HIS A 71 8.18 -1.46 -2.17
CA HIS A 71 7.42 -1.79 -0.97
C HIS A 71 5.99 -2.11 -1.34
N ILE A 72 5.47 -3.22 -0.87
CA ILE A 72 4.11 -3.69 -1.17
C ILE A 72 3.43 -4.04 0.15
N SER A 73 2.18 -3.61 0.31
CA SER A 73 1.30 -4.04 1.39
C SER A 73 -0.05 -4.47 0.84
N SER A 74 -0.58 -5.58 1.32
CA SER A 74 -1.91 -6.05 0.95
C SER A 74 -2.77 -6.29 2.17
N GLN A 75 -4.01 -5.79 2.13
CA GLN A 75 -4.97 -5.92 3.21
C GLN A 75 -6.35 -6.32 2.69
N LYS A 76 -7.12 -7.00 3.55
CA LYS A 76 -8.45 -7.47 3.23
C LYS A 76 -9.48 -6.78 4.12
N TYR A 77 -10.61 -6.42 3.54
CA TYR A 77 -11.78 -5.86 4.19
C TYR A 77 -12.98 -6.81 4.07
N ASN A 78 -14.06 -6.51 4.74
CA ASN A 78 -15.29 -7.30 4.65
C ASN A 78 -15.89 -7.29 3.24
N ASN A 79 -15.75 -6.20 2.50
CA ASN A 79 -16.33 -5.97 1.17
C ASN A 79 -15.28 -5.83 0.05
N GLY A 80 -14.04 -6.23 0.30
CA GLY A 80 -13.00 -6.08 -0.72
C GLY A 80 -11.58 -6.29 -0.20
N SER A 81 -10.64 -5.78 -0.96
CA SER A 81 -9.21 -5.81 -0.63
C SER A 81 -8.48 -4.61 -1.21
N SER A 82 -7.34 -4.29 -0.68
CA SER A 82 -6.43 -3.34 -1.32
C SER A 82 -5.00 -3.85 -1.36
N THR A 83 -4.27 -3.40 -2.38
CA THR A 83 -2.83 -3.58 -2.49
C THR A 83 -2.21 -2.20 -2.74
N PHE A 84 -1.37 -1.80 -1.81
CA PHE A 84 -0.54 -0.61 -1.93
C PHE A 84 0.84 -1.01 -2.43
N SER A 85 1.42 -0.22 -3.31
CA SER A 85 2.83 -0.33 -3.67
C SER A 85 3.49 1.04 -3.73
N ALA A 86 4.73 1.13 -3.26
CA ALA A 86 5.56 2.32 -3.35
C ALA A 86 6.93 1.96 -3.89
N THR A 87 7.40 2.72 -4.87
CA THR A 87 8.80 2.68 -5.31
C THR A 87 9.50 3.91 -4.74
N LEU A 88 10.55 3.69 -3.97
CA LEU A 88 11.40 4.72 -3.39
C LEU A 88 12.71 4.79 -4.19
N THR A 89 13.08 5.98 -4.62
CA THR A 89 14.33 6.23 -5.34
C THR A 89 15.10 7.33 -4.62
N PRO A 90 16.15 6.98 -3.86
CA PRO A 90 16.97 7.96 -3.17
C PRO A 90 17.79 8.80 -4.15
N ASP A 91 17.87 10.10 -3.91
CA ASP A 91 18.72 11.04 -4.64
C ASP A 91 19.31 12.06 -3.66
N LYS A 92 20.53 11.82 -3.16
CA LYS A 92 21.23 12.62 -2.16
C LYS A 92 20.38 12.85 -0.90
N GLU A 93 19.86 14.10 -0.73
CA GLU A 93 19.03 14.50 0.42
C GLU A 93 17.52 14.28 0.17
N TYR A 94 17.15 13.82 -1.02
CA TYR A 94 15.75 13.65 -1.43
C TYR A 94 15.40 12.18 -1.65
N CYS A 95 14.10 11.94 -1.74
CA CYS A 95 13.55 10.66 -2.16
C CYS A 95 12.41 10.90 -3.14
N TYR A 96 12.55 10.37 -4.35
CA TYR A 96 11.42 10.29 -5.30
C TYR A 96 10.56 9.10 -4.94
N ILE A 97 9.25 9.31 -4.91
CA ILE A 97 8.30 8.27 -4.54
C ILE A 97 7.22 8.19 -5.59
N SER A 98 7.01 7.01 -6.14
CA SER A 98 5.80 6.70 -6.89
C SER A 98 4.96 5.70 -6.11
N THR A 99 3.66 5.92 -6.05
CA THR A 99 2.73 5.04 -5.36
C THR A 99 1.60 4.59 -6.27
N ILE A 100 1.14 3.37 -6.05
CA ILE A 100 -0.09 2.85 -6.62
C ILE A 100 -0.87 2.16 -5.50
N LEU A 101 -2.11 2.59 -5.30
CA LEU A 101 -3.08 1.93 -4.43
C LEU A 101 -4.17 1.32 -5.30
N VAL A 102 -4.27 0.01 -5.32
CA VAL A 102 -5.35 -0.72 -5.98
C VAL A 102 -6.34 -1.19 -4.95
N THR A 103 -7.58 -0.75 -5.02
CA THR A 103 -8.66 -1.17 -4.12
C THR A 103 -9.78 -1.80 -4.94
N SER A 104 -10.10 -3.06 -4.64
CA SER A 104 -11.25 -3.76 -5.21
C SER A 104 -12.38 -3.77 -4.19
N VAL A 105 -13.55 -3.29 -4.60
CA VAL A 105 -14.74 -3.19 -3.76
C VAL A 105 -15.86 -4.02 -4.39
N ASN A 106 -16.48 -4.86 -3.59
CA ASN A 106 -17.69 -5.61 -3.97
C ASN A 106 -18.93 -4.85 -3.50
N ASN A 107 -20.04 -5.00 -4.21
CA ASN A 107 -21.33 -4.38 -3.90
C ASN A 107 -21.34 -2.83 -3.98
N GLN A 108 -20.43 -2.26 -4.74
CA GLN A 108 -20.46 -0.84 -5.15
C GLN A 108 -20.01 -0.74 -6.61
N THR A 109 -20.79 -0.08 -7.42
CA THR A 109 -20.46 0.16 -8.81
C THR A 109 -19.42 1.27 -8.96
N CYS A 110 -18.70 1.28 -10.06
CA CYS A 110 -17.74 2.35 -10.35
C CYS A 110 -18.40 3.73 -10.47
N ASN A 111 -19.65 3.77 -10.92
CA ASN A 111 -20.41 5.02 -10.98
C ASN A 111 -20.70 5.60 -9.58
N GLU A 112 -21.14 4.77 -8.63
CA GLU A 112 -21.36 5.19 -7.25
C GLU A 112 -20.07 5.69 -6.60
N ILE A 113 -18.96 4.96 -6.78
CA ILE A 113 -17.65 5.36 -6.26
C ILE A 113 -17.18 6.67 -6.90
N SER A 114 -17.35 6.82 -8.21
CA SER A 114 -17.02 8.05 -8.93
C SER A 114 -17.78 9.26 -8.37
N GLN A 115 -19.09 9.13 -8.16
CA GLN A 115 -19.90 10.19 -7.58
C GLN A 115 -19.43 10.56 -6.16
N ILE A 116 -19.21 9.58 -5.29
CA ILE A 116 -18.72 9.81 -3.92
C ILE A 116 -17.39 10.57 -3.95
N ARG A 117 -16.47 10.20 -4.86
CA ARG A 117 -15.16 10.85 -4.96
C ARG A 117 -15.26 12.29 -5.46
N LEU A 118 -16.12 12.56 -6.46
CA LEU A 118 -16.34 13.89 -7.01
C LEU A 118 -17.04 14.81 -6.00
N GLU A 119 -18.02 14.31 -5.25
CA GLU A 119 -18.71 15.07 -4.21
C GLU A 119 -17.79 15.42 -3.03
N ALA A 120 -16.89 14.49 -2.66
CA ALA A 120 -15.90 14.71 -1.59
C ALA A 120 -14.76 15.66 -2.00
N ASN A 121 -14.49 15.78 -3.32
CA ASN A 121 -13.36 16.55 -3.86
C ASN A 121 -13.85 17.28 -5.13
N PRO A 122 -14.54 18.41 -4.98
CA PRO A 122 -15.14 19.12 -6.10
C PRO A 122 -14.12 19.72 -7.10
N GLU A 123 -12.85 19.75 -6.74
CA GLU A 123 -11.74 20.14 -7.61
C GLU A 123 -11.33 19.07 -8.63
N LEU A 124 -11.84 17.83 -8.48
CA LEU A 124 -11.54 16.76 -9.41
C LEU A 124 -12.29 16.94 -10.74
N GLU A 125 -11.61 16.64 -11.82
CA GLU A 125 -12.18 16.54 -13.15
C GLU A 125 -12.46 15.07 -13.48
N PHE A 126 -13.58 14.85 -14.19
CA PHE A 126 -14.03 13.54 -14.57
C PHE A 126 -13.96 13.35 -16.07
N SER A 127 -13.39 12.20 -16.50
CA SER A 127 -13.36 11.78 -17.90
C SER A 127 -13.78 10.32 -18.02
N SER A 128 -14.63 10.00 -18.99
CA SER A 128 -14.98 8.63 -19.34
C SER A 128 -14.53 8.29 -20.76
N TYR A 129 -14.04 7.06 -20.95
CA TYR A 129 -13.72 6.54 -22.28
C TYR A 129 -14.95 5.96 -22.96
N SER A 130 -14.92 5.94 -24.29
CA SER A 130 -16.06 5.54 -25.12
C SER A 130 -16.42 4.05 -25.06
N ASP A 131 -15.53 3.20 -24.57
CA ASP A 131 -15.79 1.77 -24.35
C ASP A 131 -16.57 1.46 -23.07
N GLY A 132 -16.77 2.49 -22.23
CA GLY A 132 -17.59 2.40 -21.04
C GLY A 132 -17.01 1.62 -19.86
N ASP A 133 -15.89 0.90 -20.07
CA ASP A 133 -15.30 0.02 -19.06
C ASP A 133 -14.41 0.79 -18.08
N PHE A 134 -13.94 1.96 -18.47
CA PHE A 134 -12.99 2.76 -17.69
C PHE A 134 -13.53 4.16 -17.44
N THR A 135 -13.26 4.62 -16.23
CA THR A 135 -13.47 6.02 -15.83
C THR A 135 -12.20 6.57 -15.24
N ILE A 136 -11.75 7.72 -15.70
CA ILE A 136 -10.60 8.42 -15.13
C ILE A 136 -11.10 9.63 -14.35
N ILE A 137 -10.59 9.78 -13.13
CA ILE A 137 -10.79 10.94 -12.26
C ILE A 137 -9.41 11.53 -11.98
N SER A 138 -9.22 12.81 -12.21
CA SER A 138 -7.96 13.50 -11.91
C SER A 138 -8.21 14.90 -11.36
N PRO A 139 -7.38 15.39 -10.41
CA PRO A 139 -7.40 16.77 -9.99
C PRO A 139 -6.81 17.67 -11.09
N LYS A 140 -7.14 18.96 -11.04
CA LYS A 140 -6.67 19.96 -12.04
C LYS A 140 -5.14 20.10 -12.09
N ASP A 141 -4.48 19.90 -10.96
CA ASP A 141 -3.02 19.98 -10.84
C ASP A 141 -2.32 18.67 -11.27
N ASN A 142 -3.09 17.63 -11.62
CA ASN A 142 -2.60 16.32 -12.05
C ASN A 142 -1.66 15.67 -11.03
N SER A 143 -1.85 15.94 -9.73
CA SER A 143 -1.00 15.43 -8.64
C SER A 143 -1.16 13.92 -8.42
N TYR A 144 -2.32 13.37 -8.75
CA TYR A 144 -2.61 11.93 -8.78
C TYR A 144 -3.68 11.63 -9.83
N GLN A 145 -3.87 10.36 -10.14
CA GLN A 145 -4.95 9.91 -11.02
C GLN A 145 -5.62 8.67 -10.46
N ILE A 146 -6.92 8.60 -10.63
CA ILE A 146 -7.72 7.43 -10.27
C ILE A 146 -8.31 6.85 -11.54
N ILE A 147 -8.10 5.54 -11.75
CA ILE A 147 -8.74 4.77 -12.79
C ILE A 147 -9.72 3.82 -12.12
N LEU A 148 -10.98 3.89 -12.54
CA LEU A 148 -12.04 2.99 -12.12
C LEU A 148 -12.29 1.96 -13.22
N THR A 149 -12.34 0.69 -12.85
CA THR A 149 -12.62 -0.43 -13.76
C THR A 149 -13.71 -1.29 -13.18
N SER A 150 -14.82 -1.44 -13.90
CA SER A 150 -15.94 -2.28 -13.47
C SER A 150 -15.55 -3.77 -13.51
N HIS A 151 -15.98 -4.52 -12.50
CA HIS A 151 -15.86 -5.99 -12.49
C HIS A 151 -17.13 -6.63 -11.93
N GLY A 152 -17.58 -7.72 -12.58
CA GLY A 152 -18.85 -8.34 -12.25
C GLY A 152 -20.03 -7.38 -12.43
N GLU A 153 -21.17 -7.70 -11.78
CA GLU A 153 -22.38 -6.89 -11.91
C GLU A 153 -22.35 -5.63 -11.02
N ASN A 154 -21.74 -5.71 -9.84
CA ASN A 154 -21.77 -4.66 -8.83
C ASN A 154 -20.41 -4.50 -8.12
N GLY A 155 -19.33 -4.60 -8.85
CA GLY A 155 -17.99 -4.43 -8.30
C GLY A 155 -17.19 -3.38 -9.05
N CYS A 156 -16.25 -2.74 -8.34
CA CYS A 156 -15.36 -1.75 -8.90
C CYS A 156 -13.93 -1.92 -8.36
N THR A 157 -12.96 -1.81 -9.24
CA THR A 157 -11.55 -1.69 -8.89
C THR A 157 -11.11 -0.25 -9.11
N LEU A 158 -10.60 0.36 -8.06
CA LEU A 158 -9.93 1.65 -8.04
C LEU A 158 -8.42 1.43 -8.17
N SER A 159 -7.77 2.12 -9.09
CA SER A 159 -6.32 2.24 -9.15
C SER A 159 -5.94 3.72 -9.02
N GLU A 160 -5.43 4.09 -7.84
CA GLU A 160 -4.97 5.44 -7.56
C GLU A 160 -3.45 5.47 -7.69
N ALA A 161 -2.93 6.30 -8.59
CA ALA A 161 -1.51 6.46 -8.85
C ALA A 161 -1.08 7.88 -8.55
N SER A 162 0.04 8.03 -7.86
CA SER A 162 0.64 9.33 -7.59
C SER A 162 2.17 9.30 -7.66
N MET A 163 2.76 10.47 -7.86
CA MET A 163 4.21 10.65 -7.82
C MET A 163 4.55 11.89 -7.01
N MET A 164 5.43 11.73 -6.03
CA MET A 164 5.93 12.82 -5.20
C MET A 164 7.30 13.25 -5.70
N TRP A 165 7.40 14.55 -5.98
CA TRP A 165 8.62 15.21 -6.44
C TRP A 165 9.19 16.05 -5.32
N PRO A 166 10.52 16.03 -5.08
CA PRO A 166 11.14 16.97 -4.16
C PRO A 166 10.87 18.43 -4.57
N GLY A 167 10.43 19.25 -3.61
CA GLY A 167 10.20 20.69 -3.82
C GLY A 167 8.83 21.09 -4.36
N ARG A 168 7.85 20.23 -4.31
CA ARG A 168 6.43 20.57 -4.52
C ARG A 168 5.64 20.58 -3.22
#